data_dc5f0e7a9e16d9a4ec753396f9e83c1f
#
_entry.id   dc5f0e7a9e16d9a4ec753396f9e83c1f
#
_cell.length_a   1.000
_cell.length_b   1.000
_cell.length_c   1.000
_cell.angle_alpha   90.00
_cell.angle_beta   90.00
_cell.angle_gamma   90.00
#
_symmetry.space_group_name_H-M   'P 1'
#
loop_
_entity.id
_entity.type
_entity.pdbx_description
1 polymer ?
#
loop_
_entity_poly.entity_id
_entity_poly.type
_entity_poly.pdbx_seq_one_letter_code
_entity_poly.pdbx_strand_id
1 'polypeptide(L)'
;VYKRQKLFLALVACFSIGLAGISAEASERYGKQKVAYHINYPGGDGDKKYLGAMRNIQNHINAVGATNMEIKVVIHGNGIGLLQSAKSNDKLQSNIANLKSQNVAFSVCANTLKGKKLNPGKDLYDVFEEDIVPSGVAELSHLQQQGFTYIKP
;
A
#
# COMPACT_ATOMS: atom_id res chain seq x y z
N VAL A 1 -32.38 -24.76 45.70
CA VAL A 1 -32.37 -23.73 44.63
C VAL A 1 -30.95 -23.23 44.33
N TYR A 2 -29.90 -24.10 44.30
CA TYR A 2 -28.50 -23.64 44.11
C TYR A 2 -27.66 -24.57 43.22
N LYS A 3 -28.25 -25.19 42.21
CA LYS A 3 -27.49 -26.12 41.33
C LYS A 3 -27.60 -25.86 39.81
N ARG A 4 -28.13 -24.72 39.37
CA ARG A 4 -28.30 -24.43 37.91
C ARG A 4 -27.47 -23.28 37.34
N GLN A 5 -26.57 -22.69 38.11
CA GLN A 5 -25.77 -21.53 37.64
C GLN A 5 -24.31 -21.80 37.27
N LYS A 6 -23.84 -23.03 37.35
CA LYS A 6 -22.44 -23.38 37.02
C LYS A 6 -22.22 -23.97 35.62
N LEU A 7 -23.25 -24.07 34.78
CA LEU A 7 -23.10 -24.68 33.44
C LEU A 7 -23.10 -23.68 32.27
N PHE A 8 -23.22 -22.37 32.53
CA PHE A 8 -23.25 -21.37 31.46
C PHE A 8 -21.95 -20.58 31.28
N LEU A 9 -20.92 -20.79 32.12
CA LEU A 9 -19.64 -20.06 32.02
C LEU A 9 -18.54 -20.82 31.27
N ALA A 10 -18.77 -22.03 30.83
CA ALA A 10 -17.75 -22.86 30.16
C ALA A 10 -17.78 -22.80 28.63
N LEU A 11 -18.76 -22.16 27.99
CA LEU A 11 -18.94 -22.18 26.53
C LEU A 11 -18.52 -20.91 25.80
N VAL A 12 -18.04 -19.86 26.49
CA VAL A 12 -17.60 -18.61 25.84
C VAL A 12 -16.07 -18.54 25.64
N ALA A 13 -15.30 -19.44 26.19
CA ALA A 13 -13.83 -19.39 26.14
C ALA A 13 -13.20 -20.09 24.91
N CYS A 14 -13.96 -20.75 24.04
CA CYS A 14 -13.37 -21.53 22.93
C CYS A 14 -13.42 -20.87 21.55
N PHE A 15 -13.89 -19.63 21.39
CA PHE A 15 -14.05 -19.02 20.05
C PHE A 15 -13.04 -17.93 19.70
N SER A 16 -12.09 -17.61 20.56
CA SER A 16 -11.10 -16.53 20.33
C SER A 16 -9.70 -17.02 19.92
N ILE A 17 -9.49 -18.32 19.71
CA ILE A 17 -8.14 -18.87 19.42
C ILE A 17 -7.84 -18.92 17.90
N GLY A 18 -8.84 -18.80 17.03
CA GLY A 18 -8.66 -19.03 15.59
C GLY A 18 -8.01 -17.90 14.78
N LEU A 19 -8.08 -16.62 15.23
CA LEU A 19 -7.55 -15.50 14.43
C LEU A 19 -6.11 -15.12 14.78
N ALA A 20 -5.64 -15.40 15.97
CA ALA A 20 -4.26 -15.08 16.38
C ALA A 20 -3.22 -16.02 15.74
N GLY A 21 -3.60 -17.23 15.39
CA GLY A 21 -2.69 -18.24 14.81
C GLY A 21 -2.20 -17.88 13.41
N ILE A 22 -3.08 -17.37 12.54
CA ILE A 22 -2.73 -17.06 11.14
C ILE A 22 -1.76 -15.87 11.06
N SER A 23 -1.93 -14.86 11.90
CA SER A 23 -1.05 -13.68 11.92
C SER A 23 0.34 -13.99 12.48
N ALA A 24 0.45 -14.88 13.46
CA ALA A 24 1.73 -15.31 14.02
C ALA A 24 2.54 -16.15 13.02
N GLU A 25 1.89 -17.08 12.33
CA GLU A 25 2.52 -17.97 11.34
C GLU A 25 2.99 -17.21 10.09
N ALA A 26 2.20 -16.24 9.61
CA ALA A 26 2.58 -15.36 8.51
C ALA A 26 3.77 -14.44 8.88
N SER A 27 3.78 -13.90 10.11
CA SER A 27 4.88 -13.10 10.65
C SER A 27 6.19 -13.91 10.79
N GLU A 28 6.11 -15.15 11.21
CA GLU A 28 7.25 -16.07 11.26
C GLU A 28 7.82 -16.36 9.87
N ARG A 29 6.97 -16.61 8.88
CA ARG A 29 7.40 -16.92 7.53
C ARG A 29 8.07 -15.74 6.83
N TYR A 30 7.48 -14.55 6.93
CA TYR A 30 7.87 -13.40 6.09
C TYR A 30 8.80 -12.43 6.81
N GLY A 31 8.74 -12.32 8.13
CA GLY A 31 9.52 -11.38 8.92
C GLY A 31 9.26 -9.91 8.56
N LYS A 32 10.20 -9.03 8.89
CA LYS A 32 10.14 -7.60 8.50
C LYS A 32 10.57 -7.41 7.06
N GLN A 33 9.84 -6.58 6.31
CA GLN A 33 10.09 -6.31 4.91
C GLN A 33 10.14 -4.80 4.60
N LYS A 34 11.08 -4.42 3.73
CA LYS A 34 11.14 -3.13 3.07
C LYS A 34 10.86 -3.35 1.58
N VAL A 35 9.87 -2.67 1.03
CA VAL A 35 9.41 -2.94 -0.35
C VAL A 35 9.25 -1.65 -1.13
N ALA A 36 9.91 -1.56 -2.29
CA ALA A 36 9.72 -0.53 -3.29
C ALA A 36 8.81 -1.06 -4.40
N TYR A 37 7.57 -0.59 -4.43
CA TYR A 37 6.65 -0.85 -5.52
C TYR A 37 6.86 0.15 -6.65
N HIS A 38 6.87 -0.33 -7.89
CA HIS A 38 7.12 0.50 -9.06
C HIS A 38 5.90 0.59 -9.97
N ILE A 39 5.35 1.77 -10.14
CA ILE A 39 4.22 2.05 -11.04
C ILE A 39 4.66 3.04 -12.12
N ASN A 40 4.90 2.56 -13.36
CA ASN A 40 5.29 3.38 -14.50
C ASN A 40 4.47 3.12 -15.77
N TYR A 41 3.41 2.36 -15.65
CA TYR A 41 2.52 1.95 -16.74
C TYR A 41 1.18 2.69 -16.67
N PRO A 42 0.41 2.75 -17.79
CA PRO A 42 -0.93 3.33 -17.80
C PRO A 42 -1.96 2.43 -17.10
N GLY A 43 -3.03 3.02 -16.57
CA GLY A 43 -4.09 2.32 -15.82
C GLY A 43 -4.87 1.27 -16.62
N GLY A 44 -4.86 1.41 -17.95
CA GLY A 44 -5.69 0.59 -18.83
C GLY A 44 -7.17 0.98 -18.75
N ASP A 45 -8.02 0.18 -19.37
CA ASP A 45 -9.46 0.41 -19.41
C ASP A 45 -10.04 0.44 -17.98
N GLY A 46 -10.73 1.55 -17.64
CA GLY A 46 -11.34 1.76 -16.32
C GLY A 46 -10.35 1.68 -15.16
N ASP A 47 -9.08 2.06 -15.37
CA ASP A 47 -8.03 2.05 -14.35
C ASP A 47 -7.74 0.66 -13.72
N LYS A 48 -8.13 -0.43 -14.39
CA LYS A 48 -8.04 -1.79 -13.84
C LYS A 48 -6.64 -2.17 -13.36
N LYS A 49 -5.59 -1.71 -14.07
CA LYS A 49 -4.20 -1.98 -13.68
C LYS A 49 -3.83 -1.26 -12.38
N TYR A 50 -4.25 0.00 -12.22
CA TYR A 50 -4.03 0.75 -10.99
C TYR A 50 -4.78 0.15 -9.80
N LEU A 51 -6.06 -0.18 -9.99
CA LEU A 51 -6.86 -0.87 -8.97
C LEU A 51 -6.24 -2.22 -8.58
N GLY A 52 -5.71 -2.94 -9.56
CA GLY A 52 -4.97 -4.20 -9.33
C GLY A 52 -3.71 -3.98 -8.49
N ALA A 53 -2.92 -2.95 -8.81
CA ALA A 53 -1.71 -2.61 -8.06
C ALA A 53 -2.03 -2.25 -6.60
N MET A 54 -3.03 -1.40 -6.36
CA MET A 54 -3.44 -1.03 -4.99
C MET A 54 -3.90 -2.25 -4.19
N ARG A 55 -4.66 -3.13 -4.82
CA ARG A 55 -5.09 -4.40 -4.20
C ARG A 55 -3.91 -5.32 -3.88
N ASN A 56 -2.91 -5.41 -4.76
CA ASN A 56 -1.72 -6.24 -4.53
C ASN A 56 -0.91 -5.74 -3.33
N ILE A 57 -0.75 -4.42 -3.19
CA ILE A 57 -0.10 -3.80 -2.03
C ILE A 57 -0.89 -4.12 -0.75
N GLN A 58 -2.20 -3.95 -0.77
CA GLN A 58 -3.04 -4.27 0.39
C GLN A 58 -2.97 -5.75 0.78
N ASN A 59 -3.01 -6.66 -0.20
CA ASN A 59 -2.88 -8.10 0.04
C ASN A 59 -1.52 -8.45 0.65
N HIS A 60 -0.45 -7.77 0.23
CA HIS A 60 0.88 -7.96 0.81
C HIS A 60 0.91 -7.50 2.27
N ILE A 61 0.35 -6.32 2.57
CA ILE A 61 0.22 -5.84 3.96
C ILE A 61 -0.59 -6.83 4.82
N ASN A 62 -1.70 -7.34 4.30
CA ASN A 62 -2.54 -8.30 5.02
C ASN A 62 -1.80 -9.62 5.32
N ALA A 63 -0.93 -10.05 4.41
CA ALA A 63 -0.16 -11.28 4.57
C ALA A 63 1.01 -11.17 5.56
N VAL A 64 1.66 -10.01 5.63
CA VAL A 64 2.89 -9.81 6.44
C VAL A 64 2.60 -9.09 7.75
N GLY A 65 1.55 -8.28 7.78
CA GLY A 65 1.20 -7.38 8.88
C GLY A 65 1.81 -5.99 8.70
N ALA A 66 0.98 -4.95 8.87
CA ALA A 66 1.37 -3.56 8.61
C ALA A 66 2.58 -3.10 9.45
N THR A 67 2.71 -3.58 10.69
CA THR A 67 3.83 -3.25 11.60
C THR A 67 5.17 -3.87 11.18
N ASN A 68 5.13 -4.85 10.29
CA ASN A 68 6.31 -5.54 9.77
C ASN A 68 6.74 -5.01 8.40
N MET A 69 6.07 -3.99 7.86
CA MET A 69 6.32 -3.50 6.50
C MET A 69 6.72 -2.03 6.48
N GLU A 70 7.71 -1.72 5.65
CA GLU A 70 8.04 -0.39 5.19
C GLU A 70 7.83 -0.36 3.67
N ILE A 71 6.83 0.39 3.18
CA ILE A 71 6.44 0.38 1.78
C ILE A 71 6.61 1.78 1.17
N LYS A 72 7.31 1.83 0.03
CA LYS A 72 7.43 2.99 -0.86
C LYS A 72 6.84 2.64 -2.21
N VAL A 73 5.89 3.44 -2.71
CA VAL A 73 5.33 3.32 -4.06
C VAL A 73 5.94 4.40 -4.93
N VAL A 74 6.85 4.02 -5.81
CA VAL A 74 7.54 4.96 -6.71
C VAL A 74 6.78 5.06 -8.03
N ILE A 75 6.37 6.29 -8.36
CA ILE A 75 5.53 6.60 -9.51
C ILE A 75 6.27 7.50 -10.49
N HIS A 76 6.40 7.07 -11.75
CA HIS A 76 6.95 7.89 -12.82
C HIS A 76 6.36 7.54 -14.20
N GLY A 77 6.68 8.33 -15.21
CA GLY A 77 6.22 8.11 -16.58
C GLY A 77 4.69 8.02 -16.67
N ASN A 78 4.17 6.98 -17.28
CA ASN A 78 2.72 6.79 -17.41
C ASN A 78 2.04 6.39 -16.10
N GLY A 79 2.79 5.95 -15.10
CA GLY A 79 2.26 5.64 -13.77
C GLY A 79 1.63 6.84 -13.05
N ILE A 80 2.02 8.08 -13.43
CA ILE A 80 1.43 9.30 -12.87
C ILE A 80 -0.09 9.37 -13.06
N GLY A 81 -0.60 8.66 -14.08
CA GLY A 81 -2.04 8.53 -14.32
C GLY A 81 -2.82 7.94 -13.13
N LEU A 82 -2.19 7.14 -12.28
CA LEU A 82 -2.80 6.68 -11.03
C LEU A 82 -3.34 7.85 -10.19
N LEU A 83 -2.49 8.86 -9.96
CA LEU A 83 -2.83 10.01 -9.13
C LEU A 83 -3.69 11.05 -9.87
N GLN A 84 -3.60 11.10 -11.21
CA GLN A 84 -4.51 11.91 -12.02
C GLN A 84 -5.91 11.31 -12.01
N SER A 85 -6.07 10.02 -12.30
CA SER A 85 -7.36 9.32 -12.30
C SER A 85 -8.02 9.34 -10.92
N ALA A 86 -7.24 9.25 -9.85
CA ALA A 86 -7.76 9.30 -8.49
C ALA A 86 -8.50 10.61 -8.16
N LYS A 87 -8.33 11.69 -8.89
CA LYS A 87 -9.10 12.93 -8.70
C LYS A 87 -10.59 12.78 -8.98
N SER A 88 -10.98 11.80 -9.80
CA SER A 88 -12.36 11.55 -10.19
C SER A 88 -12.80 10.08 -10.01
N ASN A 89 -11.89 9.21 -9.58
CA ASN A 89 -12.17 7.81 -9.35
C ASN A 89 -12.17 7.51 -7.86
N ASP A 90 -13.35 7.46 -7.24
CA ASP A 90 -13.53 7.28 -5.79
C ASP A 90 -12.91 5.99 -5.26
N LYS A 91 -12.84 4.93 -6.08
CA LYS A 91 -12.20 3.67 -5.68
C LYS A 91 -10.68 3.84 -5.56
N LEU A 92 -10.06 4.57 -6.50
CA LEU A 92 -8.63 4.86 -6.41
C LEU A 92 -8.33 5.78 -5.22
N GLN A 93 -9.15 6.83 -5.00
CA GLN A 93 -9.02 7.69 -3.83
C GLN A 93 -9.04 6.89 -2.54
N SER A 94 -10.09 6.07 -2.36
CA SER A 94 -10.26 5.25 -1.16
C SER A 94 -9.08 4.29 -0.95
N ASN A 95 -8.61 3.65 -2.01
CA ASN A 95 -7.48 2.73 -1.93
C ASN A 95 -6.17 3.45 -1.55
N ILE A 96 -5.87 4.61 -2.17
CA ILE A 96 -4.67 5.41 -1.87
C ILE A 96 -4.73 5.91 -0.44
N ALA A 97 -5.86 6.51 -0.01
CA ALA A 97 -6.04 7.01 1.35
C ALA A 97 -5.88 5.89 2.39
N ASN A 98 -6.48 4.72 2.13
CA ASN A 98 -6.34 3.55 2.99
C ASN A 98 -4.88 3.06 3.10
N LEU A 99 -4.14 3.01 1.99
CA LEU A 99 -2.72 2.63 2.01
C LEU A 99 -1.86 3.67 2.75
N LYS A 100 -2.09 4.97 2.52
CA LYS A 100 -1.38 6.04 3.25
C LYS A 100 -1.66 5.96 4.76
N SER A 101 -2.88 5.65 5.18
CA SER A 101 -3.22 5.45 6.61
C SER A 101 -2.49 4.28 7.26
N GLN A 102 -1.96 3.34 6.46
CA GLN A 102 -1.12 2.22 6.88
C GLN A 102 0.39 2.50 6.69
N ASN A 103 0.79 3.77 6.62
CA ASN A 103 2.17 4.24 6.44
C ASN A 103 2.82 3.85 5.10
N VAL A 104 2.03 3.62 4.04
CA VAL A 104 2.55 3.49 2.68
C VAL A 104 2.88 4.88 2.14
N ALA A 105 4.13 5.13 1.78
CA ALA A 105 4.55 6.37 1.16
C ALA A 105 4.49 6.29 -0.37
N PHE A 106 4.05 7.37 -1.00
CA PHE A 106 3.98 7.49 -2.46
C PHE A 106 5.01 8.53 -2.91
N SER A 107 5.97 8.12 -3.73
CA SER A 107 7.04 8.99 -4.26
C SER A 107 6.78 9.31 -5.73
N VAL A 108 6.71 10.60 -6.05
CA VAL A 108 6.36 11.12 -7.38
C VAL A 108 7.59 11.73 -8.06
N CYS A 109 7.88 11.30 -9.26
CA CYS A 109 9.05 11.73 -10.02
C CYS A 109 8.92 13.18 -10.54
N ALA A 110 9.78 14.10 -10.09
CA ALA A 110 9.82 15.48 -10.56
C ALA A 110 10.08 15.60 -12.08
N ASN A 111 10.93 14.74 -12.65
CA ASN A 111 11.17 14.71 -14.09
C ASN A 111 9.89 14.38 -14.87
N THR A 112 9.04 13.49 -14.34
CA THR A 112 7.73 13.18 -14.95
C THR A 112 6.79 14.37 -14.88
N LEU A 113 6.71 15.06 -13.73
CA LEU A 113 5.90 16.27 -13.56
C LEU A 113 6.32 17.34 -14.55
N LYS A 114 7.61 17.62 -14.65
CA LYS A 114 8.17 18.58 -15.59
C LYS A 114 7.89 18.19 -17.05
N GLY A 115 8.18 16.95 -17.42
CA GLY A 115 8.01 16.48 -18.80
C GLY A 115 6.55 16.47 -19.27
N LYS A 116 5.61 16.23 -18.37
CA LYS A 116 4.17 16.27 -18.65
C LYS A 116 3.51 17.62 -18.33
N LYS A 117 4.28 18.60 -17.85
CA LYS A 117 3.81 19.94 -17.45
C LYS A 117 2.68 19.88 -16.41
N LEU A 118 2.81 19.01 -15.42
CA LEU A 118 1.81 18.81 -14.36
C LEU A 118 2.16 19.63 -13.12
N ASN A 119 1.13 20.26 -12.55
CA ASN A 119 1.20 20.87 -11.22
C ASN A 119 0.69 19.86 -10.20
N PRO A 120 1.50 19.41 -9.23
CA PRO A 120 1.12 18.34 -8.31
C PRO A 120 -0.11 18.70 -7.48
N GLY A 121 -0.21 19.90 -6.93
CA GLY A 121 -1.35 20.31 -6.11
C GLY A 121 -2.65 20.49 -6.89
N LYS A 122 -2.57 20.77 -8.21
CA LYS A 122 -3.74 20.97 -9.06
C LYS A 122 -4.17 19.71 -9.80
N ASP A 123 -3.19 18.96 -10.33
CA ASP A 123 -3.43 17.91 -11.32
C ASP A 123 -3.41 16.50 -10.73
N LEU A 124 -2.92 16.34 -9.49
CA LEU A 124 -2.79 15.06 -8.82
C LEU A 124 -3.61 14.99 -7.53
N TYR A 125 -3.97 13.78 -7.15
CA TYR A 125 -4.68 13.51 -5.91
C TYR A 125 -3.69 13.31 -4.76
N ASP A 126 -3.84 14.10 -3.69
CA ASP A 126 -3.16 13.95 -2.40
C ASP A 126 -1.63 13.83 -2.51
N VAL A 127 -1.01 14.75 -3.28
CA VAL A 127 0.44 14.84 -3.46
C VAL A 127 0.95 16.14 -2.85
N PHE A 128 1.94 16.02 -1.96
CA PHE A 128 2.59 17.11 -1.27
C PHE A 128 4.05 17.25 -1.72
N GLU A 129 4.71 18.32 -1.29
CA GLU A 129 6.10 18.60 -1.69
C GLU A 129 7.07 17.51 -1.23
N GLU A 130 6.87 16.98 -0.04
CA GLU A 130 7.65 15.87 0.53
C GLU A 130 7.51 14.54 -0.23
N ASP A 131 6.44 14.37 -1.02
CA ASP A 131 6.24 13.19 -1.86
C ASP A 131 7.05 13.24 -3.17
N ILE A 132 7.63 14.44 -3.51
CA ILE A 132 8.28 14.64 -4.78
C ILE A 132 9.77 14.29 -4.70
N VAL A 133 10.18 13.30 -5.48
CA VAL A 133 11.58 12.89 -5.61
C VAL A 133 12.17 13.38 -6.94
N PRO A 134 13.46 13.75 -7.01
CA PRO A 134 14.07 14.29 -8.23
C PRO A 134 13.91 13.37 -9.47
N SER A 135 14.06 12.06 -9.28
CA SER A 135 13.96 11.05 -10.34
C SER A 135 13.43 9.73 -9.78
N GLY A 136 12.31 9.24 -10.32
CA GLY A 136 11.75 7.96 -9.90
C GLY A 136 12.68 6.77 -10.16
N VAL A 137 13.46 6.80 -11.24
CA VAL A 137 14.44 5.75 -11.53
C VAL A 137 15.60 5.77 -10.54
N ALA A 138 16.13 6.95 -10.21
CA ALA A 138 17.16 7.11 -9.19
C ALA A 138 16.66 6.71 -7.81
N GLU A 139 15.42 7.05 -7.47
CA GLU A 139 14.77 6.68 -6.21
C GLU A 139 14.65 5.15 -6.07
N LEU A 140 14.25 4.44 -7.11
CA LEU A 140 14.22 2.98 -7.10
C LEU A 140 15.59 2.36 -6.83
N SER A 141 16.65 2.90 -7.44
CA SER A 141 18.02 2.44 -7.19
C SER A 141 18.45 2.74 -5.76
N HIS A 142 18.19 3.96 -5.28
CA HIS A 142 18.49 4.41 -3.92
C HIS A 142 17.81 3.52 -2.86
N LEU A 143 16.52 3.24 -3.01
CA LEU A 143 15.77 2.38 -2.11
C LEU A 143 16.35 0.95 -2.07
N GLN A 144 16.69 0.38 -3.23
CA GLN A 144 17.28 -0.96 -3.28
C GLN A 144 18.64 -1.00 -2.56
N GLN A 145 19.46 0.04 -2.67
CA GLN A 145 20.71 0.16 -1.90
C GLN A 145 20.47 0.26 -0.39
N GLN A 146 19.29 0.71 0.03
CA GLN A 146 18.85 0.74 1.43
C GLN A 146 18.17 -0.56 1.90
N GLY A 147 18.20 -1.61 1.08
CA GLY A 147 17.64 -2.92 1.42
C GLY A 147 16.16 -3.10 1.07
N PHE A 148 15.57 -2.20 0.29
CA PHE A 148 14.22 -2.42 -0.23
C PHE A 148 14.24 -3.45 -1.36
N THR A 149 13.34 -4.42 -1.30
CA THR A 149 13.06 -5.33 -2.42
C THR A 149 12.20 -4.62 -3.45
N TYR A 150 12.41 -4.96 -4.73
CA TYR A 150 11.68 -4.35 -5.84
C TYR A 150 10.51 -5.23 -6.27
N ILE A 151 9.30 -4.63 -6.38
CA ILE A 151 8.11 -5.28 -6.93
C ILE A 151 7.45 -4.36 -7.96
N LYS A 152 7.13 -4.93 -9.12
CA LYS A 152 6.30 -4.29 -10.16
C LYS A 152 4.95 -5.01 -10.20
N PRO A 153 3.90 -4.43 -9.60
CA PRO A 153 2.60 -5.08 -9.45
C PRO A 153 1.81 -5.16 -10.75
#